data_accae1760d61c84235c2d7f9f52c3842
#
_entry.id   accae1760d61c84235c2d7f9f52c3842
#
_cell.length_a   1.000
_cell.length_b   1.000
_cell.length_c   1.000
_cell.angle_alpha   90.00
_cell.angle_beta   90.00
_cell.angle_gamma   90.00
#
_symmetry.space_group_name_H-M   'P 1'
#
loop_
_entity.id
_entity.type
_entity.pdbx_description
1 polymer ?
#
loop_
_entity_poly.entity_id
_entity_poly.type
_entity_poly.pdbx_seq_one_letter_code
_entity_poly.pdbx_strand_id
1 'polypeptide(L)'
;STLLKAMLGTVSPVSGSVRRMQGLAVGLVPQVETIDWNFPVTVAECVGMARARGVRMPWITKRERAEIGSVLDRLGMAELGRRHIRELSGGQQQRVFLARALFTNAQVIFLDEPTSGLDVRTRHDVLHLLDDLNADGLTIVLTTHDLNGIAAHLPTVVCLNRSVIGAGRPDEVLVPDVLERTYGSPMEVLEHGGMRVVVDAPLGDNVLPLRRSGGASA
;
A
#
# COMPACT_ATOMS: atom_id res chain seq x y z
N SER A 1 -7.95 7.02 3.10
CA SER A 1 -7.13 8.24 3.39
C SER A 1 -7.48 8.97 4.67
N THR A 2 -8.78 9.35 4.95
CA THR A 2 -9.15 10.18 6.13
C THR A 2 -8.85 9.48 7.46
N LEU A 3 -9.16 8.18 7.58
CA LEU A 3 -8.84 7.39 8.77
C LEU A 3 -7.33 7.36 9.04
N LEU A 4 -6.52 7.11 8.02
CA LEU A 4 -5.06 7.13 8.15
C LEU A 4 -4.56 8.50 8.64
N LYS A 5 -5.09 9.59 8.09
CA LYS A 5 -4.76 10.96 8.53
C LYS A 5 -5.14 11.22 9.98
N ALA A 6 -6.28 10.71 10.44
CA ALA A 6 -6.69 10.80 11.84
C ALA A 6 -5.77 9.96 12.74
N MET A 7 -5.43 8.74 12.34
CA MET A 7 -4.48 7.88 13.05
C MET A 7 -3.07 8.50 13.11
N LEU A 8 -2.66 9.23 12.09
CA LEU A 8 -1.40 10.01 12.07
C LEU A 8 -1.48 11.32 12.86
N GLY A 9 -2.70 11.78 13.22
CA GLY A 9 -2.93 13.05 13.92
C GLY A 9 -2.76 14.30 13.06
N THR A 10 -2.78 14.14 11.74
CA THR A 10 -2.83 15.26 10.80
C THR A 10 -4.23 15.83 10.66
N VAL A 11 -5.24 15.05 11.06
CA VAL A 11 -6.65 15.47 11.16
C VAL A 11 -7.16 15.08 12.55
N SER A 12 -7.78 16.03 13.24
CA SER A 12 -8.40 15.76 14.53
C SER A 12 -9.76 15.08 14.36
N PRO A 13 -10.10 14.06 15.18
CA PRO A 13 -11.43 13.47 15.14
C PRO A 13 -12.47 14.49 15.65
N VAL A 14 -13.66 14.48 15.05
CA VAL A 14 -14.79 15.33 15.48
C VAL A 14 -15.28 14.92 16.89
N SER A 15 -15.21 13.61 17.19
CA SER A 15 -15.55 13.04 18.49
C SER A 15 -14.67 11.82 18.77
N GLY A 16 -14.56 11.41 20.01
CA GLY A 16 -13.71 10.28 20.41
C GLY A 16 -12.23 10.67 20.56
N SER A 17 -11.34 9.69 20.60
CA SER A 17 -9.91 9.91 20.79
C SER A 17 -9.08 8.89 20.03
N VAL A 18 -7.89 9.30 19.60
CA VAL A 18 -6.84 8.42 19.06
C VAL A 18 -5.73 8.32 20.10
N ARG A 19 -5.47 7.11 20.57
CA ARG A 19 -4.38 6.84 21.51
C ARG A 19 -3.19 6.24 20.75
N ARG A 20 -2.00 6.76 21.02
CA ARG A 20 -0.75 6.27 20.45
C ARG A 20 0.23 5.94 21.57
N MET A 21 1.05 4.94 21.33
CA MET A 21 2.18 4.65 22.21
C MET A 21 3.19 5.79 22.14
N GLN A 22 3.68 6.25 23.29
CA GLN A 22 4.68 7.30 23.36
C GLN A 22 5.99 6.83 22.70
N GLY A 23 6.58 7.68 21.86
CA GLY A 23 7.82 7.34 21.17
C GLY A 23 7.66 6.45 19.93
N LEU A 24 6.44 6.06 19.55
CA LEU A 24 6.19 5.27 18.35
C LEU A 24 6.56 6.07 17.10
N ALA A 25 7.57 5.58 16.38
CA ALA A 25 7.95 6.14 15.08
C ALA A 25 7.02 5.62 13.98
N VAL A 26 6.33 6.53 13.31
CA VAL A 26 5.33 6.20 12.28
C VAL A 26 5.75 6.82 10.96
N GLY A 27 5.75 6.03 9.90
CA GLY A 27 5.95 6.47 8.51
C GLY A 27 4.63 6.53 7.75
N LEU A 28 4.54 7.47 6.80
CA LEU A 28 3.45 7.53 5.82
C LEU A 28 4.04 7.38 4.42
N VAL A 29 3.47 6.47 3.68
CA VAL A 29 3.69 6.29 2.24
C VAL A 29 2.40 6.73 1.53
N PRO A 30 2.36 7.92 0.95
CA PRO A 30 1.19 8.43 0.25
C PRO A 30 1.03 7.72 -1.08
N GLN A 31 -0.14 7.88 -1.68
CA GLN A 31 -0.41 7.41 -3.04
C GLN A 31 0.50 8.12 -4.05
N VAL A 32 1.21 7.33 -4.86
CA VAL A 32 2.29 7.80 -5.76
C VAL A 32 1.78 8.77 -6.83
N GLU A 33 0.56 8.55 -7.32
CA GLU A 33 -0.07 9.40 -8.34
C GLU A 33 -0.36 10.84 -7.86
N THR A 34 -0.37 11.08 -6.55
CA THR A 34 -0.63 12.41 -5.98
C THR A 34 0.62 13.27 -5.84
N ILE A 35 1.79 12.76 -6.23
CA ILE A 35 3.08 13.38 -6.00
C ILE A 35 3.59 14.07 -7.26
N ASP A 36 4.10 15.28 -7.12
CA ASP A 36 4.84 15.94 -8.20
C ASP A 36 6.27 15.37 -8.30
N TRP A 37 6.46 14.49 -9.27
CA TRP A 37 7.74 13.85 -9.56
C TRP A 37 8.72 14.73 -10.34
N ASN A 38 8.32 15.92 -10.77
CA ASN A 38 9.21 16.85 -11.50
C ASN A 38 10.17 17.57 -10.56
N PHE A 39 10.08 17.36 -9.27
CA PHE A 39 11.01 17.96 -8.31
C PHE A 39 12.45 17.48 -8.58
N PRO A 40 13.42 18.39 -8.75
CA PRO A 40 14.76 18.09 -9.27
C PRO A 40 15.69 17.51 -8.19
N VAL A 41 15.34 16.35 -7.63
CA VAL A 41 16.15 15.64 -6.64
C VAL A 41 16.44 14.21 -7.09
N THR A 42 17.56 13.69 -6.60
CA THR A 42 17.92 12.28 -6.74
C THR A 42 17.17 11.42 -5.70
N VAL A 43 17.14 10.10 -5.93
CA VAL A 43 16.58 9.13 -4.99
C VAL A 43 17.19 9.27 -3.59
N ALA A 44 18.52 9.37 -3.50
CA ALA A 44 19.20 9.50 -2.21
C ALA A 44 18.84 10.82 -1.48
N GLU A 45 18.74 11.91 -2.21
CA GLU A 45 18.30 13.21 -1.65
C GLU A 45 16.85 13.14 -1.19
N CYS A 46 15.96 12.54 -1.98
CA CYS A 46 14.56 12.35 -1.63
C CYS A 46 14.41 11.54 -0.33
N VAL A 47 15.18 10.46 -0.18
CA VAL A 47 15.19 9.66 1.06
C VAL A 47 15.76 10.48 2.22
N GLY A 48 16.87 11.20 2.02
CA GLY A 48 17.52 12.04 3.04
C GLY A 48 16.59 13.12 3.58
N MET A 49 15.72 13.69 2.75
CA MET A 49 14.73 14.69 3.16
C MET A 49 13.76 14.20 4.24
N ALA A 50 13.60 12.88 4.43
CA ALA A 50 12.70 12.34 5.45
C ALA A 50 13.12 12.66 6.89
N ARG A 51 14.43 12.88 7.15
CA ARG A 51 14.96 13.33 8.45
C ARG A 51 15.26 14.83 8.50
N ALA A 52 14.98 15.57 7.42
CA ALA A 52 15.26 17.01 7.38
C ALA A 52 14.42 17.75 8.42
N ARG A 53 15.09 18.47 9.32
CA ARG A 53 14.47 19.35 10.31
C ARG A 53 14.67 20.81 9.88
N GLY A 54 13.59 21.46 9.43
CA GLY A 54 13.58 22.89 9.08
C GLY A 54 13.89 23.19 7.60
N VAL A 55 14.03 24.49 7.27
CA VAL A 55 14.11 25.03 5.90
C VAL A 55 15.50 24.82 5.26
N ARG A 56 16.50 24.34 5.97
CA ARG A 56 17.82 24.09 5.42
C ARG A 56 17.80 22.80 4.59
N MET A 57 18.23 22.93 3.32
CA MET A 57 18.60 21.76 2.49
C MET A 57 19.50 20.85 3.31
N PRO A 58 19.11 19.60 3.56
CA PRO A 58 19.91 18.71 4.38
C PRO A 58 21.16 18.32 3.60
N TRP A 59 22.31 18.82 4.04
CA TRP A 59 23.57 18.23 3.62
C TRP A 59 23.60 16.80 4.17
N ILE A 60 23.44 15.82 3.27
CA ILE A 60 23.53 14.41 3.65
C ILE A 60 24.94 14.13 4.13
N THR A 61 25.10 13.82 5.40
CA THR A 61 26.38 13.44 5.99
C THR A 61 26.90 12.12 5.42
N LYS A 62 28.19 11.81 5.57
CA LYS A 62 28.74 10.51 5.15
C LYS A 62 28.02 9.34 5.82
N ARG A 63 27.65 9.48 7.08
CA ARG A 63 26.90 8.46 7.84
C ARG A 63 25.50 8.26 7.26
N GLU A 64 24.75 9.33 7.08
CA GLU A 64 23.41 9.26 6.47
C GLU A 64 23.44 8.69 5.05
N ARG A 65 24.47 9.02 4.27
CA ARG A 65 24.64 8.43 2.94
C ARG A 65 24.84 6.92 2.98
N ALA A 66 25.60 6.42 3.95
CA ALA A 66 25.77 4.97 4.16
C ALA A 66 24.45 4.31 4.62
N GLU A 67 23.72 4.95 5.56
CA GLU A 67 22.40 4.47 6.01
C GLU A 67 21.38 4.46 4.86
N ILE A 68 21.32 5.51 4.03
CA ILE A 68 20.48 5.57 2.83
C ILE A 68 20.85 4.44 1.86
N GLY A 69 22.16 4.24 1.63
CA GLY A 69 22.66 3.16 0.78
C GLY A 69 22.16 1.79 1.25
N SER A 70 22.26 1.50 2.55
CA SER A 70 21.77 0.25 3.14
C SER A 70 20.25 0.08 2.99
N VAL A 71 19.48 1.15 3.19
CA VAL A 71 18.02 1.12 3.00
C VAL A 71 17.66 0.88 1.53
N LEU A 72 18.34 1.54 0.61
CA LEU A 72 18.11 1.35 -0.82
C LEU A 72 18.49 -0.06 -1.27
N ASP A 73 19.58 -0.61 -0.76
CA ASP A 73 20.00 -1.99 -1.04
C ASP A 73 18.96 -3.01 -0.60
N ARG A 74 18.44 -2.87 0.63
CA ARG A 74 17.35 -3.70 1.17
C ARG A 74 16.08 -3.68 0.30
N LEU A 75 15.83 -2.57 -0.40
CA LEU A 75 14.68 -2.41 -1.29
C LEU A 75 14.99 -2.74 -2.76
N GLY A 76 16.19 -3.29 -3.07
CA GLY A 76 16.62 -3.61 -4.42
C GLY A 76 16.81 -2.37 -5.31
N MET A 77 17.24 -1.24 -4.71
CA MET A 77 17.40 0.06 -5.39
C MET A 77 18.82 0.66 -5.26
N ALA A 78 19.81 -0.13 -4.87
CA ALA A 78 21.17 0.35 -4.63
C ALA A 78 21.75 1.20 -5.79
N GLU A 79 21.57 0.73 -7.03
CA GLU A 79 22.07 1.38 -8.24
C GLU A 79 21.31 2.67 -8.62
N LEU A 80 20.14 2.90 -8.02
CA LEU A 80 19.26 4.01 -8.38
C LEU A 80 19.48 5.26 -7.51
N GLY A 81 20.31 5.19 -6.49
CA GLY A 81 20.50 6.27 -5.52
C GLY A 81 20.87 7.63 -6.12
N ARG A 82 21.57 7.63 -7.27
CA ARG A 82 21.99 8.85 -8.00
C ARG A 82 21.03 9.26 -9.13
N ARG A 83 20.02 8.45 -9.47
CA ARG A 83 19.02 8.79 -10.47
C ARG A 83 18.05 9.83 -9.96
N HIS A 84 17.53 10.66 -10.85
CA HIS A 84 16.44 11.57 -10.52
C HIS A 84 15.13 10.80 -10.31
N ILE A 85 14.32 11.23 -9.33
CA ILE A 85 13.06 10.57 -8.98
C ILE A 85 12.07 10.54 -10.17
N ARG A 86 12.11 11.51 -11.06
CA ARG A 86 11.29 11.58 -12.29
C ARG A 86 11.59 10.49 -13.32
N GLU A 87 12.75 9.85 -13.23
CA GLU A 87 13.21 8.81 -14.18
C GLU A 87 12.79 7.41 -13.74
N LEU A 88 12.10 7.30 -12.62
CA LEU A 88 11.72 6.04 -12.01
C LEU A 88 10.39 5.52 -12.54
N SER A 89 10.26 4.19 -12.64
CA SER A 89 8.97 3.54 -12.84
C SER A 89 8.08 3.68 -11.59
N GLY A 90 6.76 3.48 -11.73
CA GLY A 90 5.81 3.57 -10.62
C GLY A 90 6.18 2.69 -9.42
N GLY A 91 6.58 1.44 -9.66
CA GLY A 91 7.05 0.55 -8.58
C GLY A 91 8.35 1.01 -7.92
N GLN A 92 9.27 1.62 -8.69
CA GLN A 92 10.48 2.23 -8.13
C GLN A 92 10.14 3.48 -7.30
N GLN A 93 9.19 4.30 -7.75
CA GLN A 93 8.68 5.45 -7.01
C GLN A 93 8.07 5.02 -5.68
N GLN A 94 7.28 3.96 -5.68
CA GLN A 94 6.72 3.36 -4.46
C GLN A 94 7.83 2.96 -3.48
N ARG A 95 8.87 2.30 -3.96
CA ARG A 95 10.03 1.90 -3.14
C ARG A 95 10.82 3.10 -2.58
N VAL A 96 10.87 4.24 -3.26
CA VAL A 96 11.47 5.46 -2.71
C VAL A 96 10.74 5.94 -1.46
N PHE A 97 9.40 5.92 -1.45
CA PHE A 97 8.62 6.30 -0.27
C PHE A 97 8.75 5.28 0.86
N LEU A 98 8.84 3.99 0.55
CA LEU A 98 9.20 2.97 1.54
C LEU A 98 10.58 3.25 2.13
N ALA A 99 11.58 3.58 1.28
CA ALA A 99 12.91 3.94 1.74
C ALA A 99 12.89 5.15 2.69
N ARG A 100 12.08 6.17 2.39
CA ARG A 100 11.89 7.33 3.27
C ARG A 100 11.36 6.94 4.65
N ALA A 101 10.35 6.08 4.68
CA ALA A 101 9.76 5.61 5.93
C ALA A 101 10.76 4.76 6.74
N LEU A 102 11.46 3.84 6.10
CA LEU A 102 12.50 3.01 6.74
C LEU A 102 13.66 3.87 7.25
N PHE A 103 14.11 4.85 6.48
CA PHE A 103 15.19 5.75 6.88
C PHE A 103 14.86 6.55 8.14
N THR A 104 13.59 6.81 8.45
CA THR A 104 13.16 7.43 9.72
C THR A 104 13.07 6.44 10.87
N ASN A 105 13.46 5.18 10.70
CA ASN A 105 13.31 4.08 11.67
C ASN A 105 11.84 3.89 12.11
N ALA A 106 10.92 3.99 11.18
CA ALA A 106 9.51 3.76 11.44
C ALA A 106 9.28 2.32 11.95
N GLN A 107 8.50 2.18 13.01
CA GLN A 107 8.04 0.90 13.56
C GLN A 107 6.67 0.51 12.99
N VAL A 108 5.92 1.50 12.53
CA VAL A 108 4.64 1.34 11.85
C VAL A 108 4.68 2.17 10.57
N ILE A 109 4.30 1.56 9.45
CA ILE A 109 4.15 2.27 8.17
C ILE A 109 2.69 2.21 7.74
N PHE A 110 2.13 3.37 7.44
CA PHE A 110 0.84 3.51 6.78
C PHE A 110 1.05 3.71 5.28
N LEU A 111 0.38 2.91 4.46
CA LEU A 111 0.42 3.02 3.00
C LEU A 111 -0.99 3.34 2.48
N ASP A 112 -1.09 4.38 1.69
CA ASP A 112 -2.35 4.77 1.03
C ASP A 112 -2.33 4.24 -0.40
N GLU A 113 -3.09 3.17 -0.66
CA GLU A 113 -3.20 2.49 -1.95
C GLU A 113 -1.85 2.14 -2.61
N PRO A 114 -0.98 1.35 -1.96
CA PRO A 114 0.40 1.14 -2.41
C PRO A 114 0.53 0.39 -3.74
N THR A 115 -0.52 -0.20 -4.24
CA THR A 115 -0.53 -0.99 -5.49
C THR A 115 -1.37 -0.37 -6.59
N SER A 116 -1.95 0.81 -6.36
CA SER A 116 -2.72 1.54 -7.38
C SER A 116 -1.86 1.88 -8.59
N GLY A 117 -2.42 1.76 -9.79
CA GLY A 117 -1.73 2.10 -11.05
C GLY A 117 -0.58 1.18 -11.44
N LEU A 118 -0.27 0.14 -10.66
CA LEU A 118 0.81 -0.80 -10.98
C LEU A 118 0.30 -1.98 -11.82
N ASP A 119 1.13 -2.43 -12.74
CA ASP A 119 0.90 -3.69 -13.44
C ASP A 119 0.95 -4.89 -12.48
N VAL A 120 0.42 -6.04 -12.92
CA VAL A 120 0.27 -7.24 -12.08
C VAL A 120 1.60 -7.71 -11.49
N ARG A 121 2.67 -7.71 -12.29
CA ARG A 121 4.00 -8.17 -11.83
C ARG A 121 4.57 -7.22 -10.78
N THR A 122 4.56 -5.92 -11.07
CA THR A 122 5.07 -4.88 -10.16
C THR A 122 4.28 -4.87 -8.86
N ARG A 123 2.94 -5.09 -8.91
CA ARG A 123 2.10 -5.25 -7.74
C ARG A 123 2.55 -6.42 -6.85
N HIS A 124 2.76 -7.59 -7.45
CA HIS A 124 3.29 -8.77 -6.73
C HIS A 124 4.62 -8.46 -6.06
N ASP A 125 5.54 -7.84 -6.78
CA ASP A 125 6.86 -7.50 -6.26
C ASP A 125 6.78 -6.53 -5.06
N VAL A 126 5.81 -5.59 -5.08
CA VAL A 126 5.58 -4.67 -3.95
C VAL A 126 4.97 -5.40 -2.76
N LEU A 127 3.98 -6.28 -2.97
CA LEU A 127 3.35 -7.03 -1.88
C LEU A 127 4.33 -7.99 -1.20
N HIS A 128 5.15 -8.72 -1.95
CA HIS A 128 6.20 -9.55 -1.40
C HIS A 128 7.23 -8.75 -0.59
N LEU A 129 7.62 -7.57 -1.10
CA LEU A 129 8.50 -6.69 -0.35
C LEU A 129 7.87 -6.24 0.98
N LEU A 130 6.56 -5.97 1.01
CA LEU A 130 5.86 -5.62 2.25
C LEU A 130 5.80 -6.81 3.20
N ASP A 131 5.60 -8.03 2.71
CA ASP A 131 5.64 -9.26 3.50
C ASP A 131 7.02 -9.45 4.15
N ASP A 132 8.10 -9.31 3.39
CA ASP A 132 9.47 -9.40 3.90
C ASP A 132 9.73 -8.37 5.00
N LEU A 133 9.31 -7.12 4.78
CA LEU A 133 9.44 -6.05 5.78
C LEU A 133 8.63 -6.33 7.04
N ASN A 134 7.43 -6.92 6.91
CA ASN A 134 6.61 -7.32 8.04
C ASN A 134 7.24 -8.48 8.82
N ALA A 135 7.79 -9.48 8.12
CA ALA A 135 8.53 -10.58 8.73
C ALA A 135 9.75 -10.09 9.54
N ASP A 136 10.39 -9.00 9.10
CA ASP A 136 11.46 -8.31 9.83
C ASP A 136 10.98 -7.47 11.03
N GLY A 137 9.69 -7.51 11.36
CA GLY A 137 9.10 -6.86 12.54
C GLY A 137 8.50 -5.48 12.29
N LEU A 138 8.38 -5.03 11.03
CA LEU A 138 7.71 -3.79 10.70
C LEU A 138 6.20 -3.99 10.71
N THR A 139 5.45 -3.17 11.45
CA THR A 139 4.00 -3.17 11.38
C THR A 139 3.53 -2.40 10.15
N ILE A 140 2.70 -3.02 9.32
CA ILE A 140 2.21 -2.43 8.08
C ILE A 140 0.69 -2.31 8.13
N VAL A 141 0.19 -1.12 7.84
CA VAL A 141 -1.24 -0.84 7.68
C VAL A 141 -1.42 -0.20 6.30
N LEU A 142 -2.22 -0.81 5.45
CA LEU A 142 -2.46 -0.28 4.11
C LEU A 142 -3.96 -0.08 3.85
N THR A 143 -4.29 0.90 3.01
CA THR A 143 -5.62 1.01 2.40
C THR A 143 -5.56 0.46 0.98
N THR A 144 -6.63 -0.18 0.55
CA THR A 144 -6.75 -0.66 -0.81
C THR A 144 -8.22 -0.89 -1.16
N HIS A 145 -8.51 -0.82 -2.44
CA HIS A 145 -9.78 -1.25 -3.03
C HIS A 145 -9.61 -2.55 -3.84
N ASP A 146 -8.39 -3.09 -3.94
CA ASP A 146 -8.11 -4.36 -4.61
C ASP A 146 -8.35 -5.55 -3.67
N LEU A 147 -9.59 -6.05 -3.67
CA LEU A 147 -10.02 -7.14 -2.79
C LEU A 147 -9.31 -8.45 -3.12
N ASN A 148 -9.04 -8.71 -4.38
CA ASN A 148 -8.45 -9.97 -4.84
C ASN A 148 -6.96 -10.09 -4.47
N GLY A 149 -6.23 -8.97 -4.45
CA GLY A 149 -4.87 -8.93 -3.93
C GLY A 149 -4.81 -9.12 -2.41
N ILE A 150 -5.79 -8.59 -1.67
CA ILE A 150 -5.88 -8.68 -0.20
C ILE A 150 -6.02 -10.14 0.25
N ALA A 151 -6.92 -10.90 -0.37
CA ALA A 151 -7.25 -12.25 0.07
C ALA A 151 -6.03 -13.20 0.06
N ALA A 152 -5.04 -12.92 -0.76
CA ALA A 152 -3.84 -13.73 -0.90
C ALA A 152 -2.69 -13.33 0.05
N HIS A 153 -2.66 -12.08 0.50
CA HIS A 153 -1.44 -11.52 1.10
C HIS A 153 -1.61 -10.92 2.51
N LEU A 154 -2.84 -10.59 2.94
CA LEU A 154 -3.01 -9.90 4.22
C LEU A 154 -3.51 -10.82 5.33
N PRO A 155 -2.89 -10.80 6.52
CA PRO A 155 -3.33 -11.61 7.67
C PRO A 155 -4.60 -11.07 8.31
N THR A 156 -4.88 -9.77 8.17
CA THR A 156 -6.04 -9.10 8.79
C THR A 156 -6.60 -8.05 7.85
N VAL A 157 -7.92 -8.02 7.73
CA VAL A 157 -8.67 -7.06 6.91
C VAL A 157 -9.67 -6.31 7.78
N VAL A 158 -9.82 -5.01 7.52
CA VAL A 158 -10.85 -4.16 8.14
C VAL A 158 -11.67 -3.53 7.02
N CYS A 159 -12.93 -3.92 6.92
CA CYS A 159 -13.90 -3.32 6.01
C CYS A 159 -14.52 -2.07 6.65
N LEU A 160 -14.42 -0.94 5.95
CA LEU A 160 -14.82 0.36 6.45
C LEU A 160 -15.79 1.06 5.49
N ASN A 161 -16.97 1.40 5.99
CA ASN A 161 -17.92 2.29 5.32
C ASN A 161 -18.57 3.19 6.38
N ARG A 162 -18.00 4.41 6.59
CA ARG A 162 -18.32 5.35 7.68
C ARG A 162 -18.11 4.78 9.09
N SER A 163 -18.37 3.50 9.28
CA SER A 163 -18.08 2.71 10.47
C SER A 163 -17.35 1.43 10.10
N VAL A 164 -16.75 0.75 11.05
CA VAL A 164 -16.18 -0.59 10.84
C VAL A 164 -17.35 -1.55 10.62
N ILE A 165 -17.40 -2.19 9.44
CA ILE A 165 -18.42 -3.16 9.06
C ILE A 165 -17.99 -4.57 9.47
N GLY A 166 -16.70 -4.88 9.29
CA GLY A 166 -16.09 -6.14 9.68
C GLY A 166 -14.60 -5.98 9.89
N ALA A 167 -14.03 -6.77 10.80
CA ALA A 167 -12.60 -6.83 11.05
C ALA A 167 -12.20 -8.24 11.45
N GLY A 168 -11.16 -8.81 10.86
CA GLY A 168 -10.71 -10.16 11.11
C GLY A 168 -9.86 -10.70 9.96
N ARG A 169 -9.78 -12.02 9.88
CA ARG A 169 -9.09 -12.70 8.77
C ARG A 169 -9.86 -12.50 7.46
N PRO A 170 -9.18 -12.54 6.30
CA PRO A 170 -9.86 -12.43 4.99
C PRO A 170 -11.03 -13.41 4.81
N ASP A 171 -10.89 -14.65 5.29
CA ASP A 171 -11.91 -15.68 5.20
C ASP A 171 -13.16 -15.39 6.07
N GLU A 172 -13.03 -14.59 7.10
CA GLU A 172 -14.13 -14.18 7.99
C GLU A 172 -14.81 -12.91 7.50
N VAL A 173 -14.06 -12.02 6.85
CA VAL A 173 -14.50 -10.66 6.53
C VAL A 173 -14.90 -10.50 5.06
N LEU A 174 -14.23 -11.17 4.13
CA LEU A 174 -14.56 -11.14 2.71
C LEU A 174 -15.71 -12.12 2.42
N VAL A 175 -16.88 -11.80 2.91
CA VAL A 175 -18.14 -12.55 2.72
C VAL A 175 -19.20 -11.62 2.13
N PRO A 176 -20.19 -12.14 1.37
CA PRO A 176 -21.14 -11.31 0.63
C PRO A 176 -21.84 -10.25 1.48
N ASP A 177 -22.33 -10.57 2.67
CA ASP A 177 -23.02 -9.62 3.57
C ASP A 177 -22.12 -8.44 3.99
N VAL A 178 -20.88 -8.73 4.37
CA VAL A 178 -19.91 -7.68 4.77
C VAL A 178 -19.51 -6.82 3.58
N LEU A 179 -19.31 -7.43 2.42
CA LEU A 179 -18.94 -6.74 1.19
C LEU A 179 -20.08 -5.84 0.69
N GLU A 180 -21.31 -6.34 0.65
CA GLU A 180 -22.48 -5.53 0.27
C GLU A 180 -22.67 -4.32 1.18
N ARG A 181 -22.55 -4.49 2.49
CA ARG A 181 -22.63 -3.38 3.46
C ARG A 181 -21.46 -2.40 3.34
N THR A 182 -20.30 -2.88 2.89
CA THR A 182 -19.11 -2.05 2.72
C THR A 182 -19.17 -1.23 1.45
N TYR A 183 -19.55 -1.84 0.33
CA TYR A 183 -19.52 -1.22 -1.01
C TYR A 183 -20.90 -0.70 -1.47
N GLY A 184 -21.97 -1.13 -0.82
CA GLY A 184 -23.35 -0.73 -1.18
C GLY A 184 -23.88 -1.40 -2.43
N SER A 185 -23.22 -2.47 -2.89
CA SER A 185 -23.60 -3.26 -4.06
C SER A 185 -23.42 -4.75 -3.77
N PRO A 186 -24.32 -5.64 -4.26
CA PRO A 186 -24.14 -7.08 -4.09
C PRO A 186 -22.84 -7.54 -4.73
N MET A 187 -22.12 -8.38 -3.99
CA MET A 187 -20.87 -8.99 -4.43
C MET A 187 -20.89 -10.48 -4.15
N GLU A 188 -20.29 -11.26 -5.05
CA GLU A 188 -20.13 -12.70 -4.88
C GLU A 188 -18.69 -13.04 -4.50
N VAL A 189 -18.54 -14.08 -3.69
CA VAL A 189 -17.24 -14.63 -3.33
C VAL A 189 -17.15 -16.05 -3.88
N LEU A 190 -16.25 -16.24 -4.83
CA LEU A 190 -16.00 -17.51 -5.48
C LEU A 190 -14.75 -18.14 -4.87
N GLU A 191 -14.74 -19.46 -4.74
CA GLU A 191 -13.53 -20.21 -4.39
C GLU A 191 -12.95 -20.85 -5.65
N HIS A 192 -11.72 -20.51 -6.00
CA HIS A 192 -11.00 -21.08 -7.13
C HIS A 192 -9.55 -21.39 -6.75
N GLY A 193 -9.16 -22.66 -6.89
CA GLY A 193 -7.79 -23.09 -6.57
C GLY A 193 -7.36 -22.83 -5.12
N GLY A 194 -8.30 -22.84 -4.15
CA GLY A 194 -8.02 -22.53 -2.74
C GLY A 194 -7.90 -21.03 -2.43
N MET A 195 -8.15 -20.16 -3.40
CA MET A 195 -8.20 -18.71 -3.22
C MET A 195 -9.63 -18.19 -3.33
N ARG A 196 -9.94 -17.16 -2.55
CA ARG A 196 -11.20 -16.42 -2.67
C ARG A 196 -11.05 -15.32 -3.71
N VAL A 197 -12.00 -15.27 -4.63
CA VAL A 197 -12.09 -14.24 -5.66
C VAL A 197 -13.41 -13.50 -5.47
N VAL A 198 -13.33 -12.21 -5.21
CA VAL A 198 -14.49 -11.33 -5.09
C VAL A 198 -14.85 -10.82 -6.47
N VAL A 199 -16.10 -10.96 -6.86
CA VAL A 199 -16.63 -10.47 -8.15
C VAL A 199 -17.89 -9.65 -7.90
N ASP A 200 -18.13 -8.66 -8.76
CA ASP A 200 -19.41 -7.96 -8.75
C ASP A 200 -20.53 -8.92 -9.13
N ALA A 201 -21.59 -8.99 -8.33
CA ALA A 201 -22.77 -9.75 -8.71
C ALA A 201 -23.41 -9.12 -9.95
N PRO A 202 -23.84 -9.91 -10.94
CA PRO A 202 -24.47 -9.36 -12.13
C PRO A 202 -25.75 -8.61 -11.76
N LEU A 203 -25.85 -7.37 -12.21
CA LEU A 203 -27.05 -6.56 -12.07
C LEU A 203 -28.16 -7.09 -13.02
N GLY A 204 -28.92 -8.11 -12.61
CA GLY A 204 -30.08 -8.65 -13.33
C GLY A 204 -29.74 -9.58 -14.51
N ASP A 205 -30.77 -10.13 -15.14
CA ASP A 205 -30.75 -11.20 -16.15
C ASP A 205 -30.08 -10.88 -17.51
N ASN A 206 -29.29 -9.82 -17.62
CA ASN A 206 -28.67 -9.38 -18.87
C ASN A 206 -27.19 -9.77 -19.02
N VAL A 207 -26.75 -10.86 -18.42
CA VAL A 207 -25.43 -11.42 -18.73
C VAL A 207 -25.53 -12.15 -20.07
N LEU A 208 -25.01 -11.54 -21.14
CA LEU A 208 -24.82 -12.26 -22.42
C LEU A 208 -23.92 -13.48 -22.13
N PRO A 209 -24.39 -14.70 -22.38
CA PRO A 209 -23.59 -15.88 -22.16
C PRO A 209 -22.33 -15.78 -23.02
N LEU A 210 -21.17 -15.85 -22.37
CA LEU A 210 -19.88 -15.97 -23.07
C LEU A 210 -19.99 -17.19 -23.98
N ARG A 211 -20.04 -16.99 -25.29
CA ARG A 211 -19.98 -18.08 -26.27
C ARG A 211 -18.67 -18.82 -26.02
N ARG A 212 -18.75 -20.04 -25.52
CA ARG A 212 -17.62 -20.97 -25.60
C ARG A 212 -17.26 -21.09 -27.06
N SER A 213 -16.08 -20.62 -27.44
CA SER A 213 -15.51 -20.91 -28.75
C SER A 213 -15.38 -22.43 -28.84
N GLY A 214 -16.34 -23.03 -29.53
CA GLY A 214 -16.33 -24.47 -29.78
C GLY A 214 -15.07 -24.83 -30.52
N GLY A 215 -14.29 -25.74 -29.96
CA GLY A 215 -13.22 -26.39 -30.68
C GLY A 215 -13.78 -27.05 -31.93
N ALA A 216 -13.38 -26.57 -33.08
CA ALA A 216 -13.53 -27.29 -34.31
C ALA A 216 -12.48 -28.41 -34.28
N SER A 217 -12.96 -29.64 -34.04
CA SER A 217 -12.26 -30.85 -34.45
C SER A 217 -12.45 -31.02 -35.94
N ALA A 218 -11.39 -31.07 -36.69
CA ALA A 218 -11.24 -31.82 -37.93
C ALA A 218 -9.77 -32.20 -38.09
#